data_bac2e058ba8e781d6d7f41f59a9d4e83
#
_entry.id   bac2e058ba8e781d6d7f41f59a9d4e83
#
_cell.length_a   1.000
_cell.length_b   1.000
_cell.length_c   1.000
_cell.angle_alpha   90.00
_cell.angle_beta   90.00
_cell.angle_gamma   90.00
#
_symmetry.space_group_name_H-M   'P 1'
#
loop_
_entity.id
_entity.type
_entity.pdbx_description
1 polymer ?
#
loop_
_entity_poly.entity_id
_entity_poly.type
_entity_poly.pdbx_seq_one_letter_code
_entity_poly.pdbx_strand_id
1 'polypeptide(L)'
;MNYGDQKYINKIKKRCNEVPNIFPLTEFMDYERYICYLRNMDWAIFDFKHQAAFGNMILLFYLGKRVYLDPQGIMYKTFSNLGLKVFSVNDLIKDILKPKIYDDVVIEKNKLYAEKMLSEDLLASNWIEAFDCINIVEGGKS
;
A
#
# COMPACT_ATOMS: atom_id res chain seq x y z
N MET A 1 -5.95 4.34 15.31
CA MET A 1 -6.86 3.28 15.79
C MET A 1 -6.05 2.15 16.40
N ASN A 2 -6.26 1.84 17.69
CA ASN A 2 -5.64 0.67 18.32
C ASN A 2 -6.52 -0.56 18.07
N TYR A 3 -6.48 -1.08 16.83
CA TYR A 3 -7.05 -2.39 16.54
C TYR A 3 -6.01 -3.44 16.88
N GLY A 4 -6.33 -4.33 17.81
CA GLY A 4 -5.49 -5.48 18.15
C GLY A 4 -5.45 -5.76 19.65
N ASP A 5 -4.81 -6.87 20.00
CA ASP A 5 -4.58 -7.24 21.40
C ASP A 5 -3.66 -6.21 22.06
N GLN A 6 -4.14 -5.58 23.14
CA GLN A 6 -3.40 -4.56 23.89
C GLN A 6 -2.08 -5.10 24.45
N LYS A 7 -2.02 -6.37 24.82
CA LYS A 7 -0.76 -7.01 25.31
C LYS A 7 0.28 -7.07 24.19
N TYR A 8 -0.17 -7.40 22.97
CA TYR A 8 0.72 -7.42 21.81
C TYR A 8 1.22 -6.02 21.46
N ILE A 9 0.34 -5.02 21.44
CA ILE A 9 0.70 -3.61 21.18
C ILE A 9 1.74 -3.13 22.19
N ASN A 10 1.56 -3.40 23.48
CA ASN A 10 2.51 -3.00 24.52
C ASN A 10 3.86 -3.71 24.37
N LYS A 11 3.86 -4.99 23.96
CA LYS A 11 5.10 -5.73 23.68
C LYS A 11 5.88 -5.10 22.52
N ILE A 12 5.19 -4.71 21.44
CA ILE A 12 5.82 -4.04 20.28
C ILE A 12 6.38 -2.68 20.68
N LYS A 13 5.59 -1.85 21.38
CA LYS A 13 6.08 -0.56 21.89
C LYS A 13 7.35 -0.68 22.72
N LYS A 14 7.37 -1.65 23.64
CA LYS A 14 8.56 -1.92 24.46
C LYS A 14 9.76 -2.27 23.58
N ARG A 15 9.56 -3.15 22.61
CA ARG A 15 10.62 -3.56 21.68
C ARG A 15 11.15 -2.41 20.84
N CYS A 16 10.26 -1.54 20.35
CA CYS A 16 10.67 -0.34 19.60
C CYS A 16 11.52 0.61 20.44
N ASN A 17 11.19 0.77 21.73
CA ASN A 17 11.97 1.61 22.64
C ASN A 17 13.38 1.06 22.95
N GLU A 18 13.60 -0.24 22.77
CA GLU A 18 14.90 -0.90 22.96
C GLU A 18 15.82 -0.75 21.74
N VAL A 19 15.27 -0.34 20.59
CA VAL A 19 16.03 -0.24 19.33
C VAL A 19 16.11 1.22 18.91
N PRO A 20 17.31 1.80 18.80
CA PRO A 20 17.46 3.18 18.36
C PRO A 20 16.91 3.36 16.93
N ASN A 21 16.35 4.54 16.67
CA ASN A 21 15.81 4.93 15.36
C ASN A 21 14.54 4.18 14.91
N ILE A 22 13.83 3.50 15.84
CA ILE A 22 12.49 2.97 15.58
C ILE A 22 11.46 3.81 16.34
N PHE A 23 10.52 4.40 15.62
CA PHE A 23 9.49 5.28 16.16
C PHE A 23 8.10 4.71 15.89
N PRO A 24 7.43 4.09 16.89
CA PRO A 24 6.09 3.54 16.69
C PRO A 24 5.06 4.65 16.52
N LEU A 25 4.35 4.67 15.41
CA LEU A 25 3.22 5.56 15.17
C LEU A 25 1.97 5.01 15.86
N THR A 26 1.66 5.50 17.04
CA THR A 26 0.55 5.01 17.85
C THR A 26 -0.59 6.02 18.01
N GLU A 27 -0.37 7.25 17.59
CA GLU A 27 -1.34 8.32 17.64
C GLU A 27 -2.07 8.47 16.30
N PHE A 28 -3.31 8.93 16.38
CA PHE A 28 -4.07 9.28 15.19
C PHE A 28 -3.46 10.54 14.57
N MET A 29 -3.29 10.52 13.26
CA MET A 29 -2.92 11.70 12.49
C MET A 29 -4.11 12.12 11.64
N ASP A 30 -4.32 13.44 11.50
CA ASP A 30 -5.17 13.97 10.45
C ASP A 30 -4.59 13.63 9.06
N TYR A 31 -5.44 13.75 8.05
CA TYR A 31 -5.08 13.33 6.70
C TYR A 31 -3.87 14.10 6.13
N GLU A 32 -3.83 15.41 6.32
CA GLU A 32 -2.76 16.25 5.79
C GLU A 32 -1.41 15.90 6.41
N ARG A 33 -1.38 15.76 7.73
CA ARG A 33 -0.18 15.35 8.47
C ARG A 33 0.28 13.95 8.06
N TYR A 34 -0.67 13.03 7.84
CA TYR A 34 -0.36 11.69 7.37
C TYR A 34 0.27 11.69 5.97
N ILE A 35 -0.25 12.48 5.03
CA ILE A 35 0.34 12.63 3.69
C ILE A 35 1.74 13.23 3.76
N CYS A 36 1.92 14.28 4.57
CA CYS A 36 3.24 14.88 4.78
C CYS A 36 4.24 13.87 5.35
N TYR A 37 3.80 13.01 6.27
CA TYR A 37 4.61 11.95 6.83
C TYR A 37 5.02 10.94 5.75
N LEU A 38 4.07 10.46 4.92
CA LEU A 38 4.35 9.51 3.84
C LEU A 38 5.27 10.10 2.76
N ARG A 39 5.17 11.41 2.47
CA ARG A 39 6.07 12.09 1.51
C ARG A 39 7.54 12.02 1.91
N ASN A 40 7.83 12.00 3.20
CA ASN A 40 9.20 11.94 3.73
C ASN A 40 9.75 10.52 3.83
N MET A 41 8.98 9.49 3.50
CA MET A 41 9.46 8.11 3.44
C MET A 41 10.07 7.84 2.06
N ASP A 42 11.12 7.03 2.01
CA ASP A 42 11.67 6.51 0.76
C ASP A 42 11.08 5.15 0.41
N TRP A 43 10.89 4.32 1.43
CA TRP A 43 10.46 2.93 1.30
C TRP A 43 9.31 2.62 2.26
N ALA A 44 8.41 1.75 1.82
CA ALA A 44 7.36 1.17 2.65
C ALA A 44 7.42 -0.35 2.59
N ILE A 45 7.34 -1.00 3.74
CA ILE A 45 7.49 -2.46 3.86
C ILE A 45 6.20 -3.03 4.46
N PHE A 46 5.58 -3.97 3.75
CA PHE A 46 4.39 -4.68 4.16
C PHE A 46 4.64 -6.18 4.10
N ASP A 47 4.98 -6.75 5.25
CA ASP A 47 5.28 -8.18 5.38
C ASP A 47 4.07 -8.96 5.90
N PHE A 48 3.02 -9.03 5.07
CA PHE A 48 1.82 -9.81 5.35
C PHE A 48 1.28 -10.52 4.09
N LYS A 49 0.64 -11.67 4.28
CA LYS A 49 0.15 -12.52 3.19
C LYS A 49 -1.30 -12.23 2.77
N HIS A 50 -2.10 -11.66 3.66
CA HIS A 50 -3.51 -11.35 3.42
C HIS A 50 -3.69 -9.98 2.77
N GLN A 51 -4.89 -9.74 2.25
CA GLN A 51 -5.24 -8.44 1.68
C GLN A 51 -5.40 -7.41 2.80
N ALA A 52 -4.56 -6.38 2.81
CA ALA A 52 -4.65 -5.27 3.75
C ALA A 52 -3.99 -4.01 3.15
N ALA A 53 -4.32 -2.85 3.69
CA ALA A 53 -3.70 -1.56 3.39
C ALA A 53 -3.67 -1.16 1.88
N PHE A 54 -4.61 -1.66 1.06
CA PHE A 54 -4.64 -1.41 -0.38
C PHE A 54 -4.58 0.10 -0.70
N GLY A 55 -5.47 0.90 -0.08
CA GLY A 55 -5.50 2.36 -0.29
C GLY A 55 -4.18 3.04 0.07
N ASN A 56 -3.52 2.62 1.15
CA ASN A 56 -2.21 3.15 1.54
C ASN A 56 -1.13 2.79 0.51
N MET A 57 -1.18 1.60 -0.07
CA MET A 57 -0.23 1.19 -1.12
C MET A 57 -0.42 2.00 -2.40
N ILE A 58 -1.67 2.22 -2.83
CA ILE A 58 -1.98 3.08 -3.98
C ILE A 58 -1.46 4.51 -3.73
N LEU A 59 -1.69 5.05 -2.54
CA LEU A 59 -1.17 6.36 -2.17
C LEU A 59 0.37 6.41 -2.20
N LEU A 60 1.05 5.38 -1.73
CA LEU A 60 2.52 5.29 -1.78
C LEU A 60 3.03 5.22 -3.21
N PHE A 61 2.36 4.50 -4.12
CA PHE A 61 2.69 4.50 -5.55
C PHE A 61 2.48 5.89 -6.15
N TYR A 62 1.38 6.57 -5.82
CA TYR A 62 1.13 7.94 -6.25
C TYR A 62 2.24 8.91 -5.78
N LEU A 63 2.72 8.74 -4.55
CA LEU A 63 3.84 9.50 -4.01
C LEU A 63 5.23 9.05 -4.53
N GLY A 64 5.28 8.08 -5.45
CA GLY A 64 6.52 7.58 -6.04
C GLY A 64 7.40 6.79 -5.06
N LYS A 65 6.81 6.16 -4.06
CA LYS A 65 7.55 5.40 -3.05
C LYS A 65 7.81 3.97 -3.46
N ARG A 66 8.91 3.38 -2.99
CA ARG A 66 9.19 1.95 -3.17
C ARG A 66 8.38 1.14 -2.17
N VAL A 67 7.60 0.20 -2.69
CA VAL A 67 6.74 -0.67 -1.86
C VAL A 67 7.28 -2.09 -1.90
N TYR A 68 7.71 -2.58 -0.74
CA TYR A 68 8.19 -3.94 -0.53
C TYR A 68 7.07 -4.80 0.04
N LEU A 69 6.83 -5.95 -0.58
CA LEU A 69 5.75 -6.87 -0.24
C LEU A 69 6.27 -8.30 -0.10
N ASP A 70 5.59 -9.13 0.69
CA ASP A 70 5.83 -10.56 0.69
C ASP A 70 5.48 -11.14 -0.71
N PRO A 71 6.44 -11.75 -1.42
CA PRO A 71 6.22 -12.29 -2.77
C PRO A 71 5.22 -13.45 -2.80
N GLN A 72 4.94 -14.09 -1.67
CA GLN A 72 3.89 -15.11 -1.54
C GLN A 72 2.52 -14.48 -1.24
N GLY A 73 2.49 -13.21 -0.84
CA GLY A 73 1.27 -12.48 -0.48
C GLY A 73 0.38 -12.18 -1.68
N ILE A 74 -0.92 -12.04 -1.41
CA ILE A 74 -1.91 -11.73 -2.45
C ILE A 74 -1.67 -10.36 -3.08
N MET A 75 -1.24 -9.37 -2.29
CA MET A 75 -1.01 -8.01 -2.75
C MET A 75 0.16 -7.92 -3.74
N TYR A 76 1.24 -8.67 -3.50
CA TYR A 76 2.35 -8.75 -4.45
C TYR A 76 1.90 -9.27 -5.82
N LYS A 77 1.14 -10.36 -5.83
CA LYS A 77 0.60 -10.97 -7.06
C LYS A 77 -0.37 -10.02 -7.76
N THR A 78 -1.28 -9.40 -7.02
CA THR A 78 -2.27 -8.47 -7.56
C THR A 78 -1.59 -7.28 -8.25
N PHE A 79 -0.69 -6.59 -7.58
CA PHE A 79 -0.02 -5.43 -8.18
C PHE A 79 0.92 -5.81 -9.33
N SER A 80 1.60 -6.95 -9.24
CA SER A 80 2.42 -7.45 -10.36
C SER A 80 1.57 -7.75 -11.59
N ASN A 81 0.40 -8.37 -11.43
CA ASN A 81 -0.53 -8.66 -12.53
C ASN A 81 -1.11 -7.38 -13.15
N LEU A 82 -1.28 -6.32 -12.36
CA LEU A 82 -1.68 -5.00 -12.83
C LEU A 82 -0.53 -4.23 -13.53
N GLY A 83 0.66 -4.83 -13.61
CA GLY A 83 1.83 -4.26 -14.25
C GLY A 83 2.55 -3.19 -13.42
N LEU A 84 2.24 -3.09 -12.13
CA LEU A 84 2.93 -2.24 -11.19
C LEU A 84 4.25 -2.88 -10.75
N LYS A 85 5.28 -2.06 -10.58
CA LYS A 85 6.53 -2.50 -9.99
C LYS A 85 6.42 -2.51 -8.47
N VAL A 86 6.43 -3.70 -7.90
CA VAL A 86 6.58 -3.96 -6.47
C VAL A 86 7.91 -4.67 -6.22
N PHE A 87 8.42 -4.55 -5.00
CA PHE A 87 9.69 -5.12 -4.58
C PHE A 87 9.44 -6.26 -3.60
N SER A 88 10.27 -7.28 -3.63
CA SER A 88 10.20 -8.38 -2.68
C SER A 88 10.87 -8.01 -1.36
N VAL A 89 10.24 -8.30 -0.23
CA VAL A 89 10.87 -8.18 1.10
C VAL A 89 12.13 -9.06 1.21
N ASN A 90 12.24 -10.12 0.40
CA ASN A 90 13.42 -10.98 0.35
C ASN A 90 14.66 -10.24 -0.20
N ASP A 91 14.47 -9.22 -1.03
CA ASP A 91 15.55 -8.42 -1.60
C ASP A 91 15.91 -7.19 -0.75
N LEU A 92 15.13 -6.90 0.30
CA LEU A 92 15.23 -5.67 1.09
C LEU A 92 16.65 -5.43 1.62
N ILE A 93 17.28 -6.43 2.26
CA ILE A 93 18.63 -6.28 2.82
C ILE A 93 19.65 -5.99 1.73
N LYS A 94 19.54 -6.65 0.58
CA LYS A 94 20.42 -6.43 -0.57
C LYS A 94 20.25 -5.01 -1.12
N ASP A 95 19.03 -4.53 -1.21
CA ASP A 95 18.72 -3.19 -1.72
C ASP A 95 19.15 -2.10 -0.73
N ILE A 96 19.12 -2.36 0.59
CA ILE A 96 19.68 -1.46 1.61
C ILE A 96 21.21 -1.35 1.46
N LEU A 97 21.89 -2.48 1.34
CA LEU A 97 23.36 -2.52 1.29
C LEU A 97 23.93 -1.99 -0.05
N LYS A 98 23.19 -2.16 -1.13
CA LYS A 98 23.52 -1.68 -2.47
C LYS A 98 22.30 -1.06 -3.12
N PRO A 99 21.96 0.19 -2.77
CA PRO A 99 20.80 0.85 -3.35
C PRO A 99 20.91 0.88 -4.86
N LYS A 100 20.03 0.17 -5.54
CA LYS A 100 19.93 0.28 -6.99
C LYS A 100 19.31 1.64 -7.30
N ILE A 101 19.92 2.35 -8.23
CA ILE A 101 19.24 3.46 -8.89
C ILE A 101 18.14 2.80 -9.73
N TYR A 102 16.90 2.86 -9.23
CA TYR A 102 15.78 2.40 -10.03
C TYR A 102 15.45 3.48 -11.04
N ASP A 103 15.20 3.00 -12.25
CA ASP A 103 14.81 3.84 -13.36
C ASP A 103 13.58 4.67 -12.99
N ASP A 104 13.70 5.97 -13.05
CA ASP A 104 12.61 6.92 -12.77
C ASP A 104 11.36 6.60 -13.62
N VAL A 105 11.55 6.01 -14.80
CA VAL A 105 10.48 5.52 -15.69
C VAL A 105 9.57 4.50 -14.98
N VAL A 106 10.15 3.61 -14.18
CA VAL A 106 9.38 2.57 -13.48
C VAL A 106 8.55 3.18 -12.35
N ILE A 107 9.11 4.12 -11.62
CA ILE A 107 8.40 4.84 -10.55
C ILE A 107 7.29 5.70 -11.16
N GLU A 108 7.55 6.37 -12.27
CA GLU A 108 6.57 7.20 -12.96
C GLU A 108 5.39 6.38 -13.50
N LYS A 109 5.64 5.18 -14.00
CA LYS A 109 4.59 4.26 -14.41
C LYS A 109 3.66 3.88 -13.24
N ASN A 110 4.22 3.61 -12.06
CA ASN A 110 3.43 3.34 -10.86
C ASN A 110 2.58 4.55 -10.44
N LYS A 111 3.14 5.77 -10.53
CA LYS A 111 2.41 7.01 -10.23
C LYS A 111 1.23 7.19 -11.17
N LEU A 112 1.44 7.09 -12.47
CA LEU A 112 0.37 7.24 -13.47
C LEU A 112 -0.77 6.24 -13.25
N TYR A 113 -0.43 4.99 -12.89
CA TYR A 113 -1.44 3.99 -12.55
C TYR A 113 -2.21 4.39 -11.29
N ALA A 114 -1.50 4.81 -10.24
CA ALA A 114 -2.12 5.20 -8.97
C ALA A 114 -2.99 6.46 -9.13
N GLU A 115 -2.55 7.43 -9.91
CA GLU A 115 -3.31 8.63 -10.24
C GLU A 115 -4.64 8.27 -10.92
N LYS A 116 -4.59 7.38 -11.90
CA LYS A 116 -5.78 6.88 -12.57
C LYS A 116 -6.73 6.16 -11.61
N MET A 117 -6.19 5.33 -10.70
CA MET A 117 -6.99 4.61 -9.69
C MET A 117 -7.61 5.53 -8.63
N LEU A 118 -7.02 6.70 -8.40
CA LEU A 118 -7.53 7.71 -7.46
C LEU A 118 -8.44 8.73 -8.13
N SER A 119 -8.63 8.68 -9.46
CA SER A 119 -9.49 9.62 -10.18
C SER A 119 -10.95 9.37 -9.84
N GLU A 120 -11.72 10.45 -9.66
CA GLU A 120 -13.15 10.38 -9.40
C GLU A 120 -13.91 9.76 -10.57
N ASP A 121 -13.48 10.02 -11.81
CA ASP A 121 -14.09 9.48 -13.02
C ASP A 121 -14.04 7.95 -13.07
N LEU A 122 -12.90 7.36 -12.70
CA LEU A 122 -12.77 5.91 -12.65
C LEU A 122 -13.60 5.31 -11.52
N LEU A 123 -13.64 5.96 -10.35
CA LEU A 123 -14.49 5.51 -9.24
C LEU A 123 -15.96 5.56 -9.63
N ALA A 124 -16.41 6.63 -10.27
CA ALA A 124 -17.79 6.77 -10.77
C ALA A 124 -18.12 5.70 -11.81
N SER A 125 -17.25 5.46 -12.80
CA SER A 125 -17.48 4.44 -13.83
C SER A 125 -17.55 3.03 -13.26
N ASN A 126 -16.69 2.68 -12.31
CA ASN A 126 -16.71 1.38 -11.63
C ASN A 126 -18.00 1.16 -10.83
N TRP A 127 -18.56 2.21 -10.21
CA TRP A 127 -19.85 2.13 -9.53
C TRP A 127 -21.01 1.93 -10.49
N ILE A 128 -21.02 2.65 -11.62
CA ILE A 128 -22.05 2.48 -12.67
C ILE A 128 -22.03 1.04 -13.18
N GLU A 129 -20.86 0.50 -13.53
CA GLU A 129 -20.72 -0.87 -14.01
C GLU A 129 -21.19 -1.90 -12.97
N ALA A 130 -20.86 -1.68 -11.67
CA ALA A 130 -21.33 -2.55 -10.61
C ALA A 130 -22.86 -2.54 -10.45
N PHE A 131 -23.49 -1.37 -10.56
CA PHE A 131 -24.95 -1.27 -10.49
C PHE A 131 -25.64 -1.88 -11.71
N ASP A 132 -25.08 -1.73 -12.91
CA ASP A 132 -25.61 -2.37 -14.12
C ASP A 132 -25.54 -3.90 -14.03
N CYS A 133 -24.45 -4.46 -13.47
CA CYS A 133 -24.34 -5.89 -13.21
C CYS A 133 -25.43 -6.39 -12.24
N ILE A 134 -25.76 -5.65 -11.21
CA ILE A 134 -26.81 -6.01 -10.23
C ILE A 134 -28.19 -6.02 -10.91
N ASN A 135 -28.50 -5.01 -11.72
CA ASN A 135 -29.77 -4.90 -12.44
C ASN A 135 -29.98 -6.06 -13.43
N ILE A 136 -28.91 -6.55 -14.06
CA ILE A 136 -28.97 -7.72 -14.96
C ILE A 136 -29.32 -8.99 -14.19
N VAL A 137 -28.80 -9.17 -12.98
CA VAL A 137 -29.04 -10.35 -12.13
C VAL A 137 -30.48 -10.37 -11.59
N GLU A 138 -31.04 -9.20 -11.26
CA GLU A 138 -32.43 -9.11 -10.78
C GLU A 138 -33.46 -9.18 -11.89
N GLY A 139 -33.15 -8.66 -13.10
CA GLY A 139 -34.03 -8.73 -14.28
C GLY A 139 -34.14 -10.11 -14.95
N GLY A 140 -33.30 -11.07 -14.60
CA GLY A 140 -33.32 -12.45 -15.10
C GLY A 140 -34.20 -13.44 -14.32
N LYS A 141 -34.95 -12.99 -13.31
CA LYS A 141 -35.93 -13.77 -12.56
C LYS A 141 -37.37 -13.37 -12.94
N SER A 142 -37.73 -13.60 -14.18
CA SER A 142 -39.13 -13.55 -14.65
C SER A 142 -39.49 -14.92 -15.16
#